data_65456f11abc45153d4391d441e18c106
#
_entry.id   65456f11abc45153d4391d441e18c106
#
_cell.length_a   1.000
_cell.length_b   1.000
_cell.length_c   1.000
_cell.angle_alpha   90.00
_cell.angle_beta   90.00
_cell.angle_gamma   90.00
#
_symmetry.space_group_name_H-M   'P 1'
#
loop_
_entity.id
_entity.type
_entity.pdbx_description
1 polymer ?
#
loop_
_entity_poly.entity_id
_entity_poly.type
_entity_poly.pdbx_seq_one_letter_code
_entity_poly.pdbx_strand_id
1 'polypeptide(L)'
;MAGAGYMGNGIAQVAALAGYEVVMCDVSEGYLASGMEAIESSLGKLLSREKISGEQAERALACIRTTCDLKEAAAADIVIEAVHENIELKKEVFARLDGICPPHTIIGTNTSAIPISSIAAATSRPDRVVGIHFFGPVPLMRLVEVIKGLLTSEETMAAADNWARSLGKETVLVLRDHAGFV
;
A
#
# COMPACT_ATOMS: atom_id res chain seq x y z
N MET A 1 -5.39 -0.57 -3.05
CA MET A 1 -5.08 -0.14 -1.67
C MET A 1 -6.15 -0.69 -0.74
N ALA A 2 -5.83 -1.59 0.17
CA ALA A 2 -6.76 -2.14 1.14
C ALA A 2 -6.59 -1.42 2.49
N GLY A 3 -7.59 -0.62 2.88
CA GLY A 3 -7.60 0.31 4.00
C GLY A 3 -7.49 1.78 3.54
N ALA A 4 -8.42 2.63 3.98
CA ALA A 4 -8.48 4.06 3.66
C ALA A 4 -8.06 4.96 4.84
N GLY A 5 -7.54 4.35 5.91
CA GLY A 5 -7.04 5.06 7.09
C GLY A 5 -5.82 5.92 6.82
N TYR A 6 -5.22 6.47 7.88
CA TYR A 6 -4.10 7.43 7.82
C TYR A 6 -2.94 6.99 6.90
N MET A 7 -2.51 5.71 6.98
CA MET A 7 -1.46 5.20 6.11
C MET A 7 -1.98 4.92 4.70
N GLY A 8 -3.15 4.27 4.59
CA GLY A 8 -3.70 3.85 3.30
C GLY A 8 -4.03 5.01 2.37
N ASN A 9 -4.65 6.09 2.87
CA ASN A 9 -4.90 7.27 2.05
C ASN A 9 -3.61 7.95 1.60
N GLY A 10 -2.60 8.02 2.47
CA GLY A 10 -1.29 8.58 2.11
C GLY A 10 -0.56 7.75 1.05
N ILE A 11 -0.63 6.41 1.12
CA ILE A 11 -0.05 5.51 0.10
C ILE A 11 -0.80 5.66 -1.22
N ALA A 12 -2.14 5.69 -1.18
CA ALA A 12 -2.97 5.94 -2.36
C ALA A 12 -2.63 7.28 -3.03
N GLN A 13 -2.45 8.35 -2.24
CA GLN A 13 -2.07 9.68 -2.74
C GLN A 13 -0.73 9.66 -3.47
N VAL A 14 0.33 9.06 -2.88
CA VAL A 14 1.65 9.07 -3.52
C VAL A 14 1.69 8.19 -4.76
N ALA A 15 0.94 7.08 -4.77
CA ALA A 15 0.80 6.25 -5.97
C ALA A 15 0.08 7.00 -7.10
N ALA A 16 -1.01 7.70 -6.80
CA ALA A 16 -1.74 8.51 -7.78
C ALA A 16 -0.90 9.68 -8.32
N LEU A 17 -0.13 10.36 -7.45
CA LEU A 17 0.82 11.40 -7.88
C LEU A 17 1.92 10.87 -8.81
N ALA A 18 2.31 9.61 -8.65
CA ALA A 18 3.26 8.94 -9.54
C ALA A 18 2.60 8.44 -10.85
N GLY A 19 1.27 8.64 -11.03
CA GLY A 19 0.54 8.30 -12.24
C GLY A 19 -0.06 6.88 -12.27
N TYR A 20 -0.10 6.20 -11.14
CA TYR A 20 -0.78 4.90 -11.04
C TYR A 20 -2.29 5.08 -10.91
N GLU A 21 -3.05 4.18 -11.54
CA GLU A 21 -4.48 4.01 -11.26
C GLU A 21 -4.62 3.33 -9.90
N VAL A 22 -5.39 3.90 -9.01
CA VAL A 22 -5.53 3.45 -7.63
C VAL A 22 -6.98 3.11 -7.33
N VAL A 23 -7.21 1.90 -6.84
CA VAL A 23 -8.47 1.52 -6.21
C VAL A 23 -8.26 1.49 -4.71
N MET A 24 -8.89 2.41 -3.99
CA MET A 24 -8.85 2.46 -2.54
C MET A 24 -10.10 1.77 -1.99
N CYS A 25 -9.90 0.65 -1.28
CA CYS A 25 -10.95 -0.19 -0.73
C CYS A 25 -10.97 -0.11 0.80
N ASP A 26 -12.17 0.04 1.37
CA ASP A 26 -12.38 -0.08 2.82
C ASP A 26 -13.77 -0.69 3.09
N VAL A 27 -14.03 -1.10 4.33
CA VAL A 27 -15.30 -1.76 4.71
C VAL A 27 -16.49 -0.79 4.78
N SER A 28 -16.25 0.52 4.74
CA SER A 28 -17.27 1.54 4.96
C SER A 28 -17.07 2.74 4.03
N GLU A 29 -18.15 3.20 3.41
CA GLU A 29 -18.17 4.45 2.63
C GLU A 29 -17.71 5.67 3.46
N GLY A 30 -17.98 5.68 4.77
CA GLY A 30 -17.54 6.75 5.67
C GLY A 30 -16.02 6.79 5.81
N TYR A 31 -15.34 5.64 5.87
CA TYR A 31 -13.87 5.59 5.88
C TYR A 31 -13.28 6.00 4.52
N LEU A 32 -13.91 5.61 3.43
CA LEU A 32 -13.51 6.03 2.09
C LEU A 32 -13.65 7.54 1.90
N ALA A 33 -14.77 8.13 2.29
CA ALA A 33 -14.99 9.57 2.22
C ALA A 33 -13.95 10.33 3.06
N SER A 34 -13.71 9.91 4.31
CA SER A 34 -12.70 10.52 5.17
C SER A 34 -11.28 10.38 4.60
N GLY A 35 -10.99 9.25 3.94
CA GLY A 35 -9.72 9.02 3.25
C GLY A 35 -9.53 9.97 2.07
N MET A 36 -10.57 10.20 1.26
CA MET A 36 -10.53 11.15 0.15
C MET A 36 -10.39 12.58 0.63
N GLU A 37 -11.14 13.01 1.66
CA GLU A 37 -11.01 14.33 2.28
C GLU A 37 -9.57 14.58 2.78
N ALA A 38 -8.95 13.56 3.39
CA ALA A 38 -7.56 13.65 3.84
C ALA A 38 -6.58 13.82 2.67
N ILE A 39 -6.79 13.11 1.55
CA ILE A 39 -6.01 13.24 0.32
C ILE A 39 -6.17 14.64 -0.26
N GLU A 40 -7.39 15.15 -0.43
CA GLU A 40 -7.68 16.48 -0.96
C GLU A 40 -7.00 17.57 -0.11
N SER A 41 -7.15 17.50 1.22
CA SER A 41 -6.50 18.41 2.15
C SER A 41 -4.97 18.36 2.04
N SER A 42 -4.40 17.16 1.90
CA SER A 42 -2.96 16.96 1.75
C SER A 42 -2.44 17.53 0.43
N LEU A 43 -3.13 17.28 -0.69
CA LEU A 43 -2.80 17.85 -2.00
C LEU A 43 -2.90 19.37 -1.99
N GLY A 44 -3.93 19.92 -1.37
CA GLY A 44 -4.07 21.37 -1.18
C GLY A 44 -2.91 22.00 -0.44
N LYS A 45 -2.37 21.32 0.60
CA LYS A 45 -1.17 21.77 1.32
C LYS A 45 0.11 21.67 0.47
N LEU A 46 0.23 20.65 -0.37
CA LEU A 46 1.37 20.53 -1.29
C LEU A 46 1.31 21.62 -2.37
N LEU A 47 0.12 21.88 -2.90
CA LEU A 47 -0.12 22.94 -3.89
C LEU A 47 0.19 24.32 -3.31
N SER A 48 -0.28 24.65 -2.11
CA SER A 48 -0.02 25.95 -1.46
C SER A 48 1.45 26.19 -1.13
N ARG A 49 2.26 25.12 -1.08
CA ARG A 49 3.72 25.15 -0.88
C ARG A 49 4.51 25.00 -2.19
N GLU A 50 3.83 25.09 -3.34
CA GLU A 50 4.45 24.96 -4.67
C GLU A 50 5.25 23.65 -4.86
N LYS A 51 4.85 22.57 -4.15
CA LYS A 51 5.48 21.23 -4.26
C LYS A 51 4.92 20.43 -5.43
N ILE A 52 3.69 20.73 -5.84
CA ILE A 52 3.01 20.14 -6.99
C ILE A 52 2.24 21.27 -7.72
N SER A 53 1.94 21.05 -9.01
CA SER A 53 1.06 21.93 -9.78
C SER A 53 -0.42 21.59 -9.56
N GLY A 54 -1.32 22.51 -9.92
CA GLY A 54 -2.77 22.25 -9.91
C GLY A 54 -3.14 21.07 -10.80
N GLU A 55 -2.54 20.98 -12.00
CA GLU A 55 -2.74 19.88 -12.93
C GLU A 55 -2.29 18.51 -12.32
N GLN A 56 -1.19 18.49 -11.57
CA GLN A 56 -0.76 17.26 -10.88
C GLN A 56 -1.75 16.85 -9.79
N ALA A 57 -2.29 17.80 -9.02
CA ALA A 57 -3.28 17.53 -8.00
C ALA A 57 -4.60 16.98 -8.61
N GLU A 58 -5.10 17.60 -9.67
CA GLU A 58 -6.30 17.17 -10.38
C GLU A 58 -6.14 15.77 -10.99
N ARG A 59 -5.01 15.51 -11.65
CA ARG A 59 -4.71 14.19 -12.20
C ARG A 59 -4.64 13.12 -11.11
N ALA A 60 -3.98 13.41 -9.99
CA ALA A 60 -3.89 12.46 -8.88
C ALA A 60 -5.27 12.10 -8.34
N LEU A 61 -6.16 13.07 -8.15
CA LEU A 61 -7.54 12.80 -7.71
C LEU A 61 -8.32 11.98 -8.73
N ALA A 62 -8.16 12.27 -10.02
CA ALA A 62 -8.81 11.52 -11.09
C ALA A 62 -8.32 10.06 -11.21
N CYS A 63 -7.10 9.75 -10.75
CA CYS A 63 -6.55 8.40 -10.73
C CYS A 63 -7.03 7.55 -9.55
N ILE A 64 -7.75 8.13 -8.56
CA ILE A 64 -8.20 7.39 -7.37
C ILE A 64 -9.69 7.08 -7.50
N ARG A 65 -10.02 5.80 -7.42
CA ARG A 65 -11.38 5.28 -7.33
C ARG A 65 -11.56 4.59 -5.98
N THR A 66 -12.73 4.76 -5.37
CA THR A 66 -13.07 4.16 -4.07
C THR A 66 -14.09 3.03 -4.23
N THR A 67 -14.03 2.02 -3.36
CA THR A 67 -14.97 0.90 -3.35
C THR A 67 -15.04 0.22 -1.98
N CYS A 68 -16.20 -0.35 -1.64
CA CYS A 68 -16.32 -1.27 -0.50
C CYS A 68 -16.18 -2.74 -0.92
N ASP A 69 -15.99 -3.03 -2.21
CA ASP A 69 -15.84 -4.42 -2.70
C ASP A 69 -14.37 -4.76 -2.92
N LEU A 70 -13.82 -5.63 -2.07
CA LEU A 70 -12.44 -6.10 -2.18
C LEU A 70 -12.18 -6.85 -3.50
N LYS A 71 -13.22 -7.36 -4.19
CA LYS A 71 -13.08 -8.05 -5.48
C LYS A 71 -12.49 -7.17 -6.58
N GLU A 72 -12.57 -5.85 -6.44
CA GLU A 72 -11.93 -4.91 -7.35
C GLU A 72 -10.39 -5.06 -7.38
N ALA A 73 -9.79 -5.75 -6.38
CA ALA A 73 -8.38 -6.12 -6.39
C ALA A 73 -8.00 -7.13 -7.48
N ALA A 74 -8.99 -7.78 -8.13
CA ALA A 74 -8.74 -8.73 -9.22
C ALA A 74 -8.03 -8.12 -10.45
N ALA A 75 -8.05 -6.80 -10.61
CA ALA A 75 -7.38 -6.10 -11.69
C ALA A 75 -6.01 -5.49 -11.28
N ALA A 76 -5.57 -5.71 -10.04
CA ALA A 76 -4.39 -5.06 -9.51
C ALA A 76 -3.09 -5.84 -9.80
N ASP A 77 -2.05 -5.15 -10.23
CA ASP A 77 -0.68 -5.70 -10.32
C ASP A 77 -0.02 -5.78 -8.95
N ILE A 78 -0.33 -4.81 -8.07
CA ILE A 78 0.13 -4.77 -6.69
C ILE A 78 -1.02 -4.34 -5.77
N VAL A 79 -1.17 -5.03 -4.64
CA VAL A 79 -2.09 -4.64 -3.57
C VAL A 79 -1.26 -4.31 -2.32
N ILE A 80 -1.53 -3.15 -1.71
CA ILE A 80 -0.95 -2.80 -0.41
C ILE A 80 -2.04 -2.84 0.64
N GLU A 81 -1.83 -3.61 1.70
CA GLU A 81 -2.71 -3.69 2.84
C GLU A 81 -2.21 -2.73 3.95
N ALA A 82 -3.12 -1.88 4.44
CA ALA A 82 -2.91 -0.98 5.57
C ALA A 82 -4.16 -0.91 6.48
N VAL A 83 -4.75 -2.08 6.75
CA VAL A 83 -5.84 -2.19 7.73
C VAL A 83 -5.29 -2.14 9.15
N HIS A 84 -6.19 -2.18 10.14
CA HIS A 84 -5.82 -2.12 11.55
C HIS A 84 -4.74 -3.17 11.91
N GLU A 85 -3.80 -2.79 12.82
CA GLU A 85 -2.65 -3.62 13.20
C GLU A 85 -3.06 -4.78 14.12
N ASN A 86 -3.68 -5.77 13.50
CA ASN A 86 -4.14 -7.01 14.11
C ASN A 86 -3.83 -8.18 13.20
N ILE A 87 -3.08 -9.17 13.70
CA ILE A 87 -2.57 -10.28 12.88
C ILE A 87 -3.68 -11.14 12.29
N GLU A 88 -4.76 -11.41 13.03
CA GLU A 88 -5.85 -12.25 12.54
C GLU A 88 -6.65 -11.55 11.45
N LEU A 89 -6.91 -10.24 11.62
CA LEU A 89 -7.53 -9.42 10.58
C LEU A 89 -6.67 -9.38 9.31
N LYS A 90 -5.35 -9.18 9.45
CA LYS A 90 -4.44 -9.17 8.29
C LYS A 90 -4.42 -10.52 7.58
N LYS A 91 -4.37 -11.64 8.30
CA LYS A 91 -4.46 -12.97 7.73
C LYS A 91 -5.77 -13.20 6.97
N GLU A 92 -6.91 -12.76 7.53
CA GLU A 92 -8.21 -12.83 6.85
C GLU A 92 -8.20 -12.04 5.53
N VAL A 93 -7.71 -10.79 5.56
CA VAL A 93 -7.60 -9.95 4.36
C VAL A 93 -6.68 -10.59 3.32
N PHE A 94 -5.53 -11.13 3.73
CA PHE A 94 -4.58 -11.79 2.84
C PHE A 94 -5.15 -13.07 2.22
N ALA A 95 -5.83 -13.90 2.99
CA ALA A 95 -6.52 -15.09 2.46
C ALA A 95 -7.60 -14.73 1.43
N ARG A 96 -8.34 -13.64 1.66
CA ARG A 96 -9.33 -13.15 0.69
C ARG A 96 -8.67 -12.60 -0.57
N LEU A 97 -7.60 -11.81 -0.44
CA LEU A 97 -6.83 -11.30 -1.58
C LEU A 97 -6.20 -12.42 -2.38
N ASP A 98 -5.70 -13.48 -1.73
CA ASP A 98 -5.15 -14.66 -2.39
C ASP A 98 -6.16 -15.34 -3.32
N GLY A 99 -7.43 -15.43 -2.89
CA GLY A 99 -8.52 -15.98 -3.71
C GLY A 99 -9.04 -15.05 -4.80
N ILE A 100 -8.77 -13.75 -4.73
CA ILE A 100 -9.30 -12.73 -5.66
C ILE A 100 -8.27 -12.35 -6.72
N CYS A 101 -7.02 -12.10 -6.29
CA CYS A 101 -5.98 -11.56 -7.17
C CYS A 101 -5.41 -12.60 -8.13
N PRO A 102 -5.05 -12.19 -9.37
CA PRO A 102 -4.32 -13.06 -10.29
C PRO A 102 -3.00 -13.58 -9.71
N PRO A 103 -2.46 -14.69 -10.22
CA PRO A 103 -1.22 -15.29 -9.68
C PRO A 103 0.00 -14.37 -9.70
N HIS A 104 0.05 -13.40 -10.61
CA HIS A 104 1.17 -12.45 -10.73
C HIS A 104 1.12 -11.29 -9.74
N THR A 105 -0.04 -11.02 -9.13
CA THR A 105 -0.22 -9.89 -8.22
C THR A 105 0.67 -10.02 -6.98
N ILE A 106 1.42 -8.96 -6.68
CA ILE A 106 2.16 -8.82 -5.44
C ILE A 106 1.22 -8.33 -4.33
N ILE A 107 1.25 -8.97 -3.17
CA ILE A 107 0.45 -8.57 -2.02
C ILE A 107 1.39 -8.06 -0.94
N GLY A 108 1.40 -6.73 -0.77
CA GLY A 108 2.22 -6.05 0.22
C GLY A 108 1.43 -5.74 1.50
N THR A 109 2.10 -5.75 2.64
CA THR A 109 1.55 -5.25 3.91
C THR A 109 2.35 -4.05 4.41
N ASN A 110 1.65 -3.06 4.95
CA ASN A 110 2.27 -1.87 5.57
C ASN A 110 2.44 -2.04 7.09
N THR A 111 2.38 -3.26 7.62
CA THR A 111 2.63 -3.50 9.05
C THR A 111 3.97 -2.95 9.48
N SER A 112 4.06 -2.46 10.72
CA SER A 112 5.30 -1.95 11.32
C SER A 112 5.98 -2.96 12.25
N ALA A 113 5.30 -4.06 12.62
CA ALA A 113 5.80 -4.96 13.66
C ALA A 113 5.45 -6.44 13.47
N ILE A 114 4.40 -6.76 12.70
CA ILE A 114 3.96 -8.15 12.52
C ILE A 114 4.88 -8.84 11.50
N PRO A 115 5.50 -9.99 11.82
CA PRO A 115 6.33 -10.70 10.87
C PRO A 115 5.60 -11.02 9.56
N ILE A 116 6.21 -10.66 8.44
CA ILE A 116 5.64 -10.85 7.10
C ILE A 116 5.31 -12.33 6.84
N SER A 117 6.21 -13.22 7.27
CA SER A 117 6.03 -14.66 7.17
C SER A 117 4.76 -15.17 7.86
N SER A 118 4.38 -14.54 8.99
CA SER A 118 3.17 -14.91 9.72
C SER A 118 1.88 -14.53 8.97
N ILE A 119 1.91 -13.43 8.21
CA ILE A 119 0.80 -13.01 7.37
C ILE A 119 0.79 -13.84 6.08
N ALA A 120 1.95 -14.04 5.45
CA ALA A 120 2.11 -14.82 4.22
C ALA A 120 1.62 -16.27 4.35
N ALA A 121 1.71 -16.85 5.54
CA ALA A 121 1.22 -18.21 5.84
C ALA A 121 -0.30 -18.37 5.63
N ALA A 122 -1.07 -17.27 5.53
CA ALA A 122 -2.49 -17.31 5.22
C ALA A 122 -2.78 -17.37 3.71
N THR A 123 -1.76 -17.39 2.85
CA THR A 123 -1.89 -17.40 1.38
C THR A 123 -1.30 -18.67 0.77
N SER A 124 -1.73 -19.01 -0.44
CA SER A 124 -1.15 -20.09 -1.25
C SER A 124 0.10 -19.66 -2.04
N ARG A 125 0.43 -18.35 -2.04
CA ARG A 125 1.54 -17.72 -2.76
C ARG A 125 2.44 -16.87 -1.84
N PRO A 126 3.04 -17.45 -0.78
CA PRO A 126 3.87 -16.71 0.17
C PRO A 126 5.11 -16.07 -0.49
N ASP A 127 5.53 -16.56 -1.66
CA ASP A 127 6.58 -15.99 -2.50
C ASP A 127 6.21 -14.65 -3.12
N ARG A 128 4.91 -14.32 -3.24
CA ARG A 128 4.36 -13.05 -3.73
C ARG A 128 3.95 -12.10 -2.61
N VAL A 129 4.22 -12.45 -1.34
CA VAL A 129 3.94 -11.59 -0.18
C VAL A 129 5.21 -10.89 0.28
N VAL A 130 5.10 -9.58 0.57
CA VAL A 130 6.23 -8.72 0.94
C VAL A 130 5.78 -7.64 1.92
N GLY A 131 6.65 -7.22 2.83
CA GLY A 131 6.44 -6.02 3.63
C GLY A 131 6.81 -4.77 2.81
N ILE A 132 5.95 -3.77 2.81
CA ILE A 132 6.25 -2.45 2.22
C ILE A 132 5.82 -1.41 3.24
N HIS A 133 6.75 -1.11 4.16
CA HIS A 133 6.49 -0.27 5.31
C HIS A 133 6.79 1.20 5.00
N PHE A 134 5.72 1.98 4.87
CA PHE A 134 5.80 3.43 4.74
C PHE A 134 5.81 4.10 6.11
N PHE A 135 6.43 5.27 6.18
CA PHE A 135 6.42 6.11 7.38
C PHE A 135 5.43 7.26 7.22
N GLY A 136 4.74 7.59 8.31
CA GLY A 136 3.78 8.70 8.33
C GLY A 136 4.41 10.05 8.66
N PRO A 137 4.00 11.16 8.04
CA PRO A 137 3.01 11.29 6.94
C PRO A 137 3.58 10.83 5.59
N VAL A 138 2.91 9.88 4.93
CA VAL A 138 3.42 9.22 3.71
C VAL A 138 3.84 10.19 2.61
N PRO A 139 3.11 11.29 2.30
CA PRO A 139 3.52 12.23 1.26
C PRO A 139 4.82 12.99 1.58
N LEU A 140 5.22 13.07 2.85
CA LEU A 140 6.39 13.84 3.28
C LEU A 140 7.60 12.96 3.57
N MET A 141 7.36 11.76 4.10
CA MET A 141 8.43 10.83 4.46
C MET A 141 8.99 10.15 3.21
N ARG A 142 10.30 10.19 3.06
CA ARG A 142 10.98 9.64 1.87
C ARG A 142 11.27 8.16 2.00
N LEU A 143 11.49 7.69 3.24
CA LEU A 143 11.89 6.32 3.52
C LEU A 143 10.74 5.33 3.34
N VAL A 144 11.05 4.19 2.73
CA VAL A 144 10.22 2.98 2.69
C VAL A 144 11.11 1.77 2.95
N GLU A 145 10.70 0.90 3.87
CA GLU A 145 11.34 -0.40 4.07
C GLU A 145 10.64 -1.45 3.21
N VAL A 146 11.42 -2.21 2.45
CA VAL A 146 10.94 -3.38 1.72
C VAL A 146 11.45 -4.62 2.45
N ILE A 147 10.53 -5.35 3.09
CA ILE A 147 10.85 -6.40 4.05
C ILE A 147 10.59 -7.77 3.45
N LYS A 148 11.62 -8.59 3.45
CA LYS A 148 11.58 -9.96 2.96
C LYS A 148 11.03 -10.90 4.03
N GLY A 149 9.85 -11.51 3.77
CA GLY A 149 9.41 -12.68 4.52
C GLY A 149 10.22 -13.93 4.18
N LEU A 150 10.07 -14.97 4.97
CA LEU A 150 10.84 -16.22 4.82
C LEU A 150 10.79 -16.81 3.41
N LEU A 151 9.63 -16.75 2.76
CA LEU A 151 9.40 -17.33 1.43
C LEU A 151 9.28 -16.29 0.33
N THR A 152 9.35 -14.99 0.64
CA THR A 152 9.30 -13.91 -0.37
C THR A 152 10.39 -14.12 -1.43
N SER A 153 10.01 -14.16 -2.70
CA SER A 153 10.96 -14.36 -3.81
C SER A 153 11.80 -13.09 -4.06
N GLU A 154 12.98 -13.28 -4.66
CA GLU A 154 13.83 -12.16 -5.09
C GLU A 154 13.14 -11.30 -6.15
N GLU A 155 12.32 -11.91 -7.02
CA GLU A 155 11.52 -11.21 -8.02
C GLU A 155 10.50 -10.28 -7.35
N THR A 156 9.80 -10.77 -6.31
CA THR A 156 8.85 -9.97 -5.53
C THR A 156 9.55 -8.83 -4.80
N MET A 157 10.70 -9.08 -4.19
CA MET A 157 11.51 -8.05 -3.53
C MET A 157 11.93 -6.96 -4.53
N ALA A 158 12.47 -7.35 -5.68
CA ALA A 158 12.90 -6.41 -6.71
C ALA A 158 11.73 -5.59 -7.28
N ALA A 159 10.58 -6.21 -7.52
CA ALA A 159 9.40 -5.52 -8.02
C ALA A 159 8.84 -4.53 -7.00
N ALA A 160 8.78 -4.90 -5.72
CA ALA A 160 8.34 -4.02 -4.63
C ALA A 160 9.30 -2.83 -4.44
N ASP A 161 10.62 -3.07 -4.50
CA ASP A 161 11.64 -2.02 -4.43
C ASP A 161 11.50 -1.03 -5.59
N ASN A 162 11.41 -1.54 -6.82
CA ASN A 162 11.23 -0.71 -8.02
C ASN A 162 9.94 0.11 -7.95
N TRP A 163 8.82 -0.50 -7.50
CA TRP A 163 7.57 0.21 -7.33
C TRP A 163 7.69 1.32 -6.28
N ALA A 164 8.24 1.04 -5.11
CA ALA A 164 8.42 2.05 -4.07
C ALA A 164 9.31 3.23 -4.55
N ARG A 165 10.39 2.94 -5.31
CA ARG A 165 11.25 3.97 -5.92
C ARG A 165 10.52 4.79 -6.98
N SER A 166 9.62 4.19 -7.75
CA SER A 166 8.83 4.92 -8.76
C SER A 166 7.88 5.95 -8.14
N LEU A 167 7.55 5.79 -6.84
CA LEU A 167 6.80 6.78 -6.06
C LEU A 167 7.68 7.95 -5.57
N GLY A 168 8.95 8.01 -5.96
CA GLY A 168 9.93 8.99 -5.47
C GLY A 168 10.43 8.71 -4.06
N LYS A 169 10.32 7.46 -3.58
CA LYS A 169 10.80 7.04 -2.26
C LYS A 169 12.24 6.55 -2.30
N GLU A 170 12.90 6.65 -1.16
CA GLU A 170 14.19 6.02 -0.87
C GLU A 170 13.91 4.71 -0.13
N THR A 171 14.46 3.61 -0.62
CA THR A 171 14.15 2.28 -0.09
C THR A 171 15.31 1.70 0.70
N VAL A 172 14.98 0.97 1.75
CA VAL A 172 15.88 0.08 2.49
C VAL A 172 15.36 -1.34 2.38
N LEU A 173 16.23 -2.26 1.95
CA LEU A 173 15.89 -3.68 1.88
C LEU A 173 16.19 -4.36 3.22
N VAL A 174 15.15 -4.84 3.87
CA VAL A 174 15.23 -5.60 5.12
C VAL A 174 15.14 -7.08 4.77
N LEU A 175 16.25 -7.80 4.90
CA LEU A 175 16.36 -9.18 4.40
C LEU A 175 15.79 -10.24 5.34
N ARG A 176 15.28 -9.84 6.52
CA ARG A 176 14.64 -10.73 7.49
C ARG A 176 13.51 -9.98 8.20
N ASP A 177 12.36 -10.64 8.34
CA ASP A 177 11.17 -10.10 8.98
C ASP A 177 11.20 -10.33 10.51
N HIS A 178 12.09 -9.63 11.20
CA HIS A 178 12.02 -9.58 12.67
C HIS A 178 10.89 -8.63 13.12
N ALA A 179 10.28 -8.93 14.26
CA ALA A 179 9.29 -8.03 14.85
C ALA A 179 9.93 -6.65 15.12
N GLY A 180 9.28 -5.59 14.61
CA GLY A 180 9.75 -4.21 14.77
C GLY A 180 10.93 -3.84 13.88
N PHE A 181 10.93 -4.19 12.61
CA PHE A 181 11.92 -3.91 11.54
C PHE A 181 13.06 -2.92 11.90
N VAL A 182 13.80 -2.35 11.02
CA VAL A 182 15.00 -1.55 11.39
C VAL A 182 14.69 -0.34 12.26
#